data_6b85e4295d442706051f7248ba2f6fdf
#
_entry.id   6b85e4295d442706051f7248ba2f6fdf
#
_cell.length_a   1.000
_cell.length_b   1.000
_cell.length_c   1.000
_cell.angle_alpha   90.00
_cell.angle_beta   90.00
_cell.angle_gamma   90.00
#
_symmetry.space_group_name_H-M   'P 1'
#
loop_
_entity.id
_entity.type
_entity.pdbx_description
1 polymer ?
#
loop_
_entity_poly.entity_id
_entity_poly.type
_entity_poly.pdbx_seq_one_letter_code
_entity_poly.pdbx_strand_id
1 'polypeptide(L)'
;MRARNPLYVMAKPPPEVQAQITALPRNDPGRGAELLHATLMSLFDLHYAPPEWLPQVVAALDSFEGPAFPLAFDRIENRKAVTLRTRAPLAEARAFQASLVRHLLERKAPMMLGTTPEPHVTINYRGDRLGSQKIAPIGWTVDSIALVESVVGKTTHIEHGRWPLRLNAGSR
;
A
#
# COMPACT_ATOMS: atom_id res chain seq x y z
N MET A 1 -25.80 -4.73 5.59
CA MET A 1 -24.34 -4.85 5.67
C MET A 1 -23.78 -3.53 6.18
N ARG A 2 -23.13 -3.50 7.33
CA ARG A 2 -22.56 -2.27 7.86
C ARG A 2 -21.38 -1.84 7.00
N ALA A 3 -21.28 -0.54 6.71
CA ALA A 3 -20.14 0.00 5.99
C ALA A 3 -18.84 -0.34 6.74
N ARG A 4 -17.80 -0.69 5.99
CA ARG A 4 -16.47 -0.93 6.54
C ARG A 4 -15.55 0.18 6.07
N ASN A 5 -14.75 0.68 6.98
CA ASN A 5 -13.78 1.73 6.72
C ASN A 5 -12.39 1.30 7.20
N PRO A 6 -11.80 0.26 6.56
CA PRO A 6 -10.49 -0.21 6.98
C PRO A 6 -9.42 0.87 6.75
N LEU A 7 -8.52 0.95 7.72
CA LEU A 7 -7.40 1.88 7.74
C LEU A 7 -6.11 1.14 7.36
N TYR A 8 -5.40 1.69 6.38
CA TYR A 8 -4.18 1.11 5.82
C TYR A 8 -3.02 2.09 5.81
N VAL A 9 -1.81 1.56 5.96
CA VAL A 9 -0.60 2.25 5.51
C VAL A 9 -0.29 1.77 4.10
N MET A 10 -0.17 2.71 3.18
CA MET A 10 -0.01 2.44 1.74
C MET A 10 1.21 3.14 1.16
N ALA A 11 1.81 2.50 0.16
CA ALA A 11 2.72 3.13 -0.78
C ALA A 11 1.96 3.44 -2.08
N LYS A 12 1.97 4.68 -2.50
CA LYS A 12 1.31 5.10 -3.75
C LYS A 12 2.36 5.32 -4.84
N PRO A 13 2.17 4.75 -6.04
CA PRO A 13 3.09 4.97 -7.15
C PRO A 13 3.04 6.43 -7.61
N PRO A 14 4.19 7.01 -8.02
CA PRO A 14 4.22 8.35 -8.58
C PRO A 14 3.54 8.41 -9.97
N PRO A 15 3.22 9.60 -10.49
CA PRO A 15 2.43 9.75 -11.72
C PRO A 15 2.98 9.00 -12.94
N GLU A 16 4.29 8.98 -13.12
CA GLU A 16 4.94 8.25 -14.22
C GLU A 16 4.78 6.73 -14.11
N VAL A 17 4.78 6.19 -12.91
CA VAL A 17 4.53 4.76 -12.65
C VAL A 17 3.04 4.45 -12.77
N GLN A 18 2.16 5.35 -12.32
CA GLN A 18 0.72 5.23 -12.54
C GLN A 18 0.41 5.11 -14.03
N ALA A 19 1.04 5.92 -14.88
CA ALA A 19 0.88 5.87 -16.34
C ALA A 19 1.33 4.51 -16.92
N GLN A 20 2.45 3.96 -16.45
CA GLN A 20 2.90 2.62 -16.85
C GLN A 20 1.90 1.52 -16.45
N ILE A 21 1.37 1.61 -15.25
CA ILE A 21 0.39 0.63 -14.74
C ILE A 21 -0.92 0.70 -15.51
N THR A 22 -1.43 1.89 -15.75
CA THR A 22 -2.71 2.08 -16.46
C THR A 22 -2.64 1.67 -17.93
N ALA A 23 -1.45 1.63 -18.52
CA ALA A 23 -1.22 1.14 -19.89
C ALA A 23 -1.17 -0.39 -19.98
N LEU A 24 -1.16 -1.11 -18.85
CA LEU A 24 -1.10 -2.58 -18.86
C LEU A 24 -2.42 -3.19 -19.36
N PRO A 25 -2.34 -4.37 -20.02
CA PRO A 25 -3.52 -5.14 -20.33
C PRO A 25 -4.26 -5.51 -19.03
N ARG A 26 -5.60 -5.54 -19.10
CA ARG A 26 -6.48 -5.90 -17.98
C ARG A 26 -6.56 -4.87 -16.83
N ASN A 27 -5.90 -3.73 -16.95
CA ASN A 27 -6.18 -2.61 -16.07
C ASN A 27 -7.66 -2.21 -16.20
N ASP A 28 -8.29 -1.87 -15.08
CA ASP A 28 -9.65 -1.34 -15.09
C ASP A 28 -9.63 0.13 -15.52
N PRO A 29 -10.10 0.46 -16.74
CA PRO A 29 -10.09 1.84 -17.22
C PRO A 29 -11.06 2.75 -16.47
N GLY A 30 -12.03 2.19 -15.76
CA GLY A 30 -13.01 2.94 -14.95
C GLY A 30 -12.48 3.31 -13.57
N ARG A 31 -11.28 2.82 -13.20
CA ARG A 31 -10.66 3.14 -11.91
C ARG A 31 -9.64 4.24 -12.06
N GLY A 32 -9.77 5.30 -11.26
CA GLY A 32 -8.79 6.39 -11.24
C GLY A 32 -7.38 5.93 -10.86
N ALA A 33 -6.38 6.45 -11.56
CA ALA A 33 -4.97 6.11 -11.31
C ALA A 33 -4.51 6.50 -9.89
N GLU A 34 -5.12 7.51 -9.31
CA GLU A 34 -4.88 7.97 -7.93
C GLU A 34 -5.26 6.94 -6.86
N LEU A 35 -6.06 5.95 -7.22
CA LEU A 35 -6.44 4.84 -6.34
C LEU A 35 -5.44 3.68 -6.36
N LEU A 36 -4.48 3.68 -7.28
CA LEU A 36 -3.41 2.68 -7.32
C LEU A 36 -2.54 2.78 -6.07
N HIS A 37 -2.28 1.64 -5.44
CA HIS A 37 -1.47 1.57 -4.23
C HIS A 37 -0.95 0.16 -3.98
N ALA A 38 0.11 0.06 -3.21
CA ALA A 38 0.52 -1.16 -2.55
C ALA A 38 0.24 -1.03 -1.05
N THR A 39 -0.58 -1.90 -0.49
CA THR A 39 -0.83 -1.93 0.95
C THR A 39 0.38 -2.52 1.67
N LEU A 40 0.92 -1.78 2.61
CA LEU A 40 2.05 -2.21 3.44
C LEU A 40 1.58 -2.82 4.76
N MET A 41 0.51 -2.27 5.30
CA MET A 41 -0.01 -2.67 6.61
C MET A 41 -1.51 -2.38 6.70
N SER A 42 -2.24 -3.31 7.30
CA SER A 42 -3.64 -3.12 7.70
C SER A 42 -3.67 -2.85 9.20
N LEU A 43 -4.33 -1.80 9.63
CA LEU A 43 -4.38 -1.41 11.05
C LEU A 43 -5.66 -1.90 11.74
N PHE A 44 -6.78 -1.30 11.45
CA PHE A 44 -8.09 -1.64 12.00
C PHE A 44 -9.20 -1.02 11.14
N ASP A 45 -10.44 -1.34 11.47
CA ASP A 45 -11.60 -0.73 10.81
C ASP A 45 -12.11 0.45 11.64
N LEU A 46 -12.05 1.65 11.06
CA LEU A 46 -12.46 2.90 11.74
C LEU A 46 -13.92 2.92 12.17
N HIS A 47 -14.77 2.15 11.48
CA HIS A 47 -16.19 2.08 11.86
C HIS A 47 -16.40 1.47 13.25
N TYR A 48 -15.47 0.61 13.69
CA TYR A 48 -15.57 -0.10 14.98
C TYR A 48 -14.54 0.38 16.00
N ALA A 49 -13.60 1.23 15.57
CA ALA A 49 -12.52 1.69 16.43
C ALA A 49 -12.98 2.80 17.38
N PRO A 50 -12.43 2.88 18.59
CA PRO A 50 -12.56 4.04 19.44
C PRO A 50 -12.07 5.31 18.73
N PRO A 51 -12.71 6.46 18.92
CA PRO A 51 -12.38 7.69 18.18
C PRO A 51 -10.96 8.19 18.43
N GLU A 52 -10.35 7.85 19.57
CA GLU A 52 -8.97 8.21 19.91
C GLU A 52 -7.90 7.42 19.14
N TRP A 53 -8.23 6.32 18.51
CA TRP A 53 -7.25 5.45 17.85
C TRP A 53 -6.61 6.09 16.62
N LEU A 54 -7.40 6.74 15.79
CA LEU A 54 -6.86 7.42 14.59
C LEU A 54 -5.86 8.54 14.97
N PRO A 55 -6.19 9.48 15.89
CA PRO A 55 -5.21 10.44 16.35
C PRO A 55 -3.93 9.85 16.95
N GLN A 56 -4.03 8.72 17.66
CA GLN A 56 -2.87 8.04 18.23
C GLN A 56 -1.97 7.46 17.14
N VAL A 57 -2.52 6.88 16.08
CA VAL A 57 -1.75 6.39 14.94
C VAL A 57 -1.08 7.55 14.20
N VAL A 58 -1.80 8.64 13.95
CA VAL A 58 -1.23 9.83 13.31
C VAL A 58 -0.05 10.37 14.11
N ALA A 59 -0.21 10.54 15.43
CA ALA A 59 0.86 11.00 16.30
C ALA A 59 2.08 10.09 16.31
N ALA A 60 1.87 8.76 16.25
CA ALA A 60 2.96 7.81 16.14
C ALA A 60 3.69 7.93 14.80
N LEU A 61 2.95 8.10 13.69
CA LEU A 61 3.55 8.26 12.36
C LEU A 61 4.28 9.60 12.21
N ASP A 62 3.84 10.67 12.89
CA ASP A 62 4.52 11.97 12.90
C ASP A 62 5.96 11.89 13.41
N SER A 63 6.27 10.90 14.24
CA SER A 63 7.62 10.66 14.78
C SER A 63 8.35 9.49 14.10
N PHE A 64 7.76 8.88 13.08
CA PHE A 64 8.39 7.78 12.36
C PHE A 64 9.42 8.28 11.35
N GLU A 65 10.63 7.73 11.44
CA GLU A 65 11.72 8.01 10.53
C GLU A 65 12.22 6.71 9.89
N GLY A 66 11.56 6.28 8.84
CA GLY A 66 11.96 5.09 8.09
C GLY A 66 12.78 5.41 6.83
N PRO A 67 13.60 4.47 6.35
CA PRO A 67 14.29 4.61 5.07
C PRO A 67 13.31 4.44 3.90
N ALA A 68 13.56 5.15 2.80
CA ALA A 68 12.96 4.85 1.51
C ALA A 68 13.38 3.44 1.06
N PHE A 69 12.52 2.76 0.30
CA PHE A 69 12.77 1.40 -0.15
C PHE A 69 12.19 1.17 -1.55
N PRO A 70 12.77 0.23 -2.33
CA PRO A 70 12.26 -0.09 -3.64
C PRO A 70 11.05 -1.04 -3.58
N LEU A 71 10.09 -0.83 -4.48
CA LEU A 71 9.11 -1.81 -4.89
C LEU A 71 9.23 -2.04 -6.39
N ALA A 72 9.25 -3.30 -6.82
CA ALA A 72 9.26 -3.66 -8.23
C ALA A 72 8.43 -4.91 -8.47
N PHE A 73 7.68 -4.91 -9.56
CA PHE A 73 6.78 -5.98 -9.96
C PHE A 73 7.06 -6.39 -11.40
N ASP A 74 7.12 -7.68 -11.66
CA ASP A 74 7.44 -8.25 -12.97
C ASP A 74 6.39 -9.20 -13.51
N ARG A 75 5.20 -9.24 -12.85
CA ARG A 75 4.10 -10.13 -13.18
C ARG A 75 2.75 -9.48 -13.01
N ILE A 76 1.85 -9.82 -13.93
CA ILE A 76 0.41 -9.70 -13.71
C ILE A 76 -0.10 -11.07 -13.28
N GLU A 77 -0.69 -11.15 -12.10
CA GLU A 77 -1.41 -12.33 -11.64
C GLU A 77 -2.91 -12.08 -11.75
N ASN A 78 -3.57 -12.95 -12.50
CA ASN A 78 -4.99 -12.86 -12.78
C ASN A 78 -5.72 -14.02 -12.12
N ARG A 79 -6.13 -13.79 -10.89
CA ARG A 79 -6.92 -14.72 -10.08
C ARG A 79 -8.34 -14.18 -9.89
N LYS A 80 -8.80 -14.04 -8.67
CA LYS A 80 -10.07 -13.36 -8.33
C LYS A 80 -10.01 -11.86 -8.62
N ALA A 81 -8.82 -11.29 -8.46
CA ALA A 81 -8.48 -9.92 -8.87
C ALA A 81 -7.22 -9.97 -9.75
N VAL A 82 -7.00 -8.94 -10.53
CA VAL A 82 -5.78 -8.75 -11.32
C VAL A 82 -4.82 -7.89 -10.51
N THR A 83 -3.64 -8.43 -10.22
CA THR A 83 -2.66 -7.77 -9.37
C THR A 83 -1.27 -7.77 -10.02
N LEU A 84 -0.52 -6.70 -9.77
CA LEU A 84 0.92 -6.68 -10.04
C LEU A 84 1.65 -7.33 -8.87
N ARG A 85 2.52 -8.28 -9.18
CA ARG A 85 3.29 -9.04 -8.20
C ARG A 85 4.70 -9.32 -8.69
N THR A 86 5.53 -9.85 -7.80
CA THR A 86 6.82 -10.43 -8.09
C THR A 86 7.03 -11.71 -7.28
N ARG A 87 7.85 -12.61 -7.79
CA ARG A 87 8.33 -13.78 -7.05
C ARG A 87 9.68 -13.50 -6.37
N ALA A 88 10.34 -12.41 -6.75
CA ALA A 88 11.56 -11.99 -6.07
C ALA A 88 11.25 -11.54 -4.64
N PRO A 89 12.14 -11.79 -3.67
CA PRO A 89 11.97 -11.30 -2.31
C PRO A 89 11.93 -9.77 -2.29
N LEU A 90 10.96 -9.20 -1.59
CA LEU A 90 10.86 -7.77 -1.31
C LEU A 90 11.53 -7.48 0.06
N ALA A 91 12.83 -7.73 0.15
CA ALA A 91 13.56 -7.73 1.43
C ALA A 91 13.54 -6.35 2.10
N GLU A 92 13.75 -5.27 1.35
CA GLU A 92 13.73 -3.91 1.89
C GLU A 92 12.33 -3.49 2.33
N ALA A 93 11.30 -3.85 1.58
CA ALA A 93 9.92 -3.61 1.99
C ALA A 93 9.58 -4.35 3.29
N ARG A 94 10.03 -5.59 3.44
CA ARG A 94 9.85 -6.37 4.68
C ARG A 94 10.59 -5.74 5.86
N ALA A 95 11.82 -5.30 5.66
CA ALA A 95 12.59 -4.60 6.68
C ALA A 95 11.91 -3.30 7.11
N PHE A 96 11.38 -2.55 6.14
CA PHE A 96 10.58 -1.35 6.39
C PHE A 96 9.32 -1.67 7.22
N GLN A 97 8.55 -2.68 6.82
CA GLN A 97 7.35 -3.12 7.54
C GLN A 97 7.68 -3.50 8.99
N ALA A 98 8.77 -4.24 9.22
CA ALA A 98 9.21 -4.62 10.56
C ALA A 98 9.59 -3.39 11.42
N SER A 99 10.28 -2.42 10.83
CA SER A 99 10.62 -1.16 11.48
C SER A 99 9.38 -0.35 11.85
N LEU A 100 8.41 -0.27 10.94
CA LEU A 100 7.13 0.42 11.18
C LEU A 100 6.34 -0.23 12.33
N VAL A 101 6.22 -1.55 12.34
CA VAL A 101 5.55 -2.29 13.42
C VAL A 101 6.22 -2.01 14.76
N ARG A 102 7.54 -2.09 14.82
CA ARG A 102 8.30 -1.82 16.06
C ARG A 102 8.03 -0.41 16.57
N HIS A 103 8.08 0.58 15.69
CA HIS A 103 7.82 1.97 16.05
C HIS A 103 6.40 2.18 16.59
N LEU A 104 5.39 1.61 15.94
CA LEU A 104 4.00 1.69 16.39
C LEU A 104 3.81 1.03 17.77
N LEU A 105 4.46 -0.12 18.01
CA LEU A 105 4.43 -0.79 19.30
C LEU A 105 5.12 0.03 20.41
N GLU A 106 6.28 0.60 20.13
CA GLU A 106 7.01 1.46 21.06
C GLU A 106 6.21 2.70 21.46
N ARG A 107 5.42 3.24 20.51
CA ARG A 107 4.52 4.37 20.72
C ARG A 107 3.16 3.98 21.29
N LYS A 108 2.93 2.68 21.53
CA LYS A 108 1.65 2.14 22.00
C LYS A 108 0.47 2.54 21.12
N ALA A 109 0.73 2.73 19.82
CA ALA A 109 -0.32 3.01 18.85
C ALA A 109 -1.20 1.77 18.64
N PRO A 110 -2.51 1.94 18.48
CA PRO A 110 -3.42 0.83 18.27
C PRO A 110 -3.13 0.14 16.93
N MET A 111 -3.05 -1.17 16.96
CA MET A 111 -2.76 -2.01 15.81
C MET A 111 -3.36 -3.38 16.03
N MET A 112 -4.37 -3.75 15.25
CA MET A 112 -5.10 -5.01 15.43
C MET A 112 -4.77 -6.05 14.36
N LEU A 113 -4.39 -5.62 13.16
CA LEU A 113 -4.17 -6.50 12.03
C LEU A 113 -2.69 -6.74 11.81
N GLY A 114 -2.08 -6.24 10.78
CA GLY A 114 -0.64 -6.44 10.63
C GLY A 114 -0.12 -6.12 9.25
N THR A 115 1.13 -6.47 9.01
CA THR A 115 1.81 -6.23 7.74
C THR A 115 1.23 -7.11 6.63
N THR A 116 1.21 -6.56 5.42
CA THR A 116 0.87 -7.32 4.21
C THR A 116 2.07 -8.19 3.83
N PRO A 117 1.93 -9.54 3.85
CA PRO A 117 3.08 -10.44 3.62
C PRO A 117 3.74 -10.25 2.26
N GLU A 118 2.94 -10.01 1.23
CA GLU A 118 3.39 -9.79 -0.14
C GLU A 118 2.73 -8.53 -0.70
N PRO A 119 3.35 -7.35 -0.52
CA PRO A 119 2.84 -6.13 -1.11
C PRO A 119 2.63 -6.27 -2.62
N HIS A 120 1.50 -5.79 -3.10
CA HIS A 120 1.10 -5.86 -4.50
C HIS A 120 0.22 -4.68 -4.87
N VAL A 121 0.05 -4.43 -6.17
CA VAL A 121 -0.88 -3.40 -6.66
C VAL A 121 -2.06 -4.10 -7.34
N THR A 122 -3.27 -3.84 -6.88
CA THR A 122 -4.48 -4.30 -7.56
C THR A 122 -4.82 -3.35 -8.69
N ILE A 123 -4.86 -3.87 -9.91
CA ILE A 123 -5.16 -3.10 -11.12
C ILE A 123 -6.58 -3.33 -11.64
N ASN A 124 -7.21 -4.43 -11.24
CA ASN A 124 -8.61 -4.71 -11.53
C ASN A 124 -9.17 -5.67 -10.47
N TYR A 125 -10.31 -5.36 -9.89
CA TYR A 125 -10.97 -6.23 -8.91
C TYR A 125 -11.74 -7.38 -9.53
N ARG A 126 -11.86 -7.40 -10.86
CA ARG A 126 -12.52 -8.48 -11.61
C ARG A 126 -11.50 -9.27 -12.40
N GLY A 127 -11.02 -10.35 -11.81
CA GLY A 127 -10.15 -11.31 -12.48
C GLY A 127 -10.96 -12.41 -13.19
N ASP A 128 -10.38 -12.99 -14.22
CA ASP A 128 -10.94 -14.12 -14.99
C ASP A 128 -10.19 -15.44 -14.73
N ARG A 129 -9.23 -15.43 -13.82
CA ARG A 129 -8.42 -16.59 -13.41
C ARG A 129 -7.56 -17.20 -14.52
N LEU A 130 -7.18 -16.42 -15.52
CA LEU A 130 -6.34 -16.88 -16.64
C LEU A 130 -4.85 -17.04 -16.32
N GLY A 131 -4.48 -17.02 -15.04
CA GLY A 131 -3.12 -17.30 -14.60
C GLY A 131 -2.20 -16.09 -14.55
N SER A 132 -0.89 -16.34 -14.67
CA SER A 132 0.17 -15.37 -14.48
C SER A 132 0.87 -15.04 -15.80
N GLN A 133 1.15 -13.76 -16.03
CA GLN A 133 1.87 -13.26 -17.18
C GLN A 133 3.08 -12.46 -16.72
N LYS A 134 4.26 -12.79 -17.27
CA LYS A 134 5.47 -11.98 -17.05
C LYS A 134 5.38 -10.69 -17.85
N ILE A 135 5.81 -9.58 -17.24
CA ILE A 135 5.89 -8.26 -17.87
C ILE A 135 7.28 -7.66 -17.67
N ALA A 136 7.60 -6.61 -18.42
CA ALA A 136 8.75 -5.78 -18.11
C ALA A 136 8.58 -5.19 -16.70
N PRO A 137 9.63 -5.19 -15.85
CA PRO A 137 9.50 -4.72 -14.48
C PRO A 137 8.97 -3.29 -14.39
N ILE A 138 8.00 -3.09 -13.50
CA ILE A 138 7.48 -1.79 -13.12
C ILE A 138 7.82 -1.59 -11.65
N GLY A 139 8.51 -0.51 -11.33
CA GLY A 139 8.91 -0.25 -9.96
C GLY A 139 9.17 1.21 -9.70
N TRP A 140 9.27 1.54 -8.41
CA TRP A 140 9.62 2.87 -7.93
C TRP A 140 10.28 2.80 -6.56
N THR A 141 10.96 3.86 -6.19
CA THR A 141 11.39 4.05 -4.80
C THR A 141 10.23 4.63 -4.01
N VAL A 142 9.80 3.94 -2.97
CA VAL A 142 8.82 4.44 -2.01
C VAL A 142 9.52 5.46 -1.13
N ASP A 143 9.23 6.72 -1.33
CA ASP A 143 9.81 7.86 -0.61
C ASP A 143 8.83 8.53 0.36
N SER A 144 7.60 8.03 0.40
CA SER A 144 6.58 8.44 1.35
C SER A 144 5.57 7.32 1.58
N ILE A 145 4.93 7.34 2.74
CA ILE A 145 3.80 6.47 3.07
C ILE A 145 2.56 7.32 3.34
N ALA A 146 1.40 6.78 3.03
CA ALA A 146 0.11 7.40 3.29
C ALA A 146 -0.73 6.56 4.24
N LEU A 147 -1.41 7.21 5.18
CA LEU A 147 -2.44 6.61 6.01
C LEU A 147 -3.80 6.84 5.36
N VAL A 148 -4.43 5.78 4.93
CA VAL A 148 -5.62 5.84 4.07
C VAL A 148 -6.77 5.03 4.64
N GLU A 149 -7.92 5.67 4.77
CA GLU A 149 -9.19 5.02 5.01
C GLU A 149 -9.83 4.65 3.66
N SER A 150 -10.12 3.37 3.50
CA SER A 150 -10.83 2.87 2.32
C SER A 150 -12.32 2.75 2.64
N VAL A 151 -13.15 3.59 2.01
CA VAL A 151 -14.60 3.52 2.20
C VAL A 151 -15.17 2.45 1.29
N VAL A 152 -15.45 1.28 1.85
CA VAL A 152 -15.94 0.12 1.10
C VAL A 152 -17.30 0.43 0.44
N GLY A 153 -17.40 0.12 -0.84
CA GLY A 153 -18.61 0.33 -1.65
C GLY A 153 -18.71 1.71 -2.31
N LYS A 154 -17.80 2.63 -2.00
CA LYS A 154 -17.79 3.98 -2.60
C LYS A 154 -16.59 4.26 -3.49
N THR A 155 -15.65 3.32 -3.61
CA THR A 155 -14.40 3.51 -4.37
C THR A 155 -13.68 4.81 -3.97
N THR A 156 -13.70 5.12 -2.67
CA THR A 156 -13.18 6.37 -2.12
C THR A 156 -12.07 6.08 -1.13
N HIS A 157 -10.96 6.78 -1.29
CA HIS A 157 -9.87 6.81 -0.33
C HIS A 157 -9.84 8.17 0.37
N ILE A 158 -9.82 8.15 1.70
CA ILE A 158 -9.62 9.35 2.52
C ILE A 158 -8.20 9.27 3.09
N GLU A 159 -7.35 10.20 2.70
CA GLU A 159 -5.97 10.28 3.18
C GLU A 159 -5.94 11.11 4.47
N HIS A 160 -5.55 10.46 5.57
CA HIS A 160 -5.44 11.10 6.90
C HIS A 160 -4.06 11.69 7.16
N GLY A 161 -3.08 11.37 6.35
CA GLY A 161 -1.73 11.91 6.43
C GLY A 161 -0.78 11.22 5.46
N ARG A 162 0.36 11.88 5.24
CA ARG A 162 1.45 11.39 4.39
C ARG A 162 2.77 11.78 5.01
N TRP A 163 3.69 10.83 5.12
CA TRP A 163 4.98 11.01 5.78
C TRP A 163 6.12 10.68 4.82
N PRO A 164 7.08 11.58 4.66
CA PRO A 164 8.26 11.33 3.85
C PRO A 164 9.15 10.30 4.52
N LEU A 165 9.86 9.54 3.69
CA LEU A 165 10.89 8.60 4.12
C LEU A 165 12.27 9.15 3.78
N ARG A 166 13.28 8.71 4.55
CA ARG A 166 14.66 9.14 4.33
C ARG A 166 15.23 8.47 3.09
N LEU A 167 15.67 9.27 2.13
CA LEU A 167 16.44 8.76 1.00
C LEU A 167 17.82 8.30 1.51
N ASN A 168 18.22 7.10 1.15
CA ASN A 168 19.55 6.61 1.46
C ASN A 168 20.58 7.47 0.72
N ALA A 169 21.54 8.06 1.45
CA ALA A 169 22.68 8.72 0.85
C ALA A 169 23.52 7.68 0.12
N GLY A 170 23.40 7.57 -1.22
CA GLY A 170 24.16 6.63 -2.02
C GLY A 170 23.51 6.12 -3.31
N SER A 171 22.27 6.48 -3.58
CA SER A 171 21.61 6.16 -4.86
C SER A 171 21.83 7.33 -5.84
N ARG A 172 23.06 7.46 -6.38
CA ARG A 172 23.35 8.24 -7.59
C ARG A 172 23.66 7.29 -8.73
#